data_b5c1013b443c2d43c5aa5d9409c73c7b
#
_entry.id   b5c1013b443c2d43c5aa5d9409c73c7b
#
_cell.length_a   1.000
_cell.length_b   1.000
_cell.length_c   1.000
_cell.angle_alpha   90.00
_cell.angle_beta   90.00
_cell.angle_gamma   90.00
#
_symmetry.space_group_name_H-M   'P 1'
#
loop_
_entity.id
_entity.type
_entity.pdbx_description
1 polymer ?
#
loop_
_entity_poly.entity_id
_entity_poly.type
_entity_poly.pdbx_seq_one_letter_code
_entity_poly.pdbx_strand_id
1 'polypeptide(L)'
;MSPAFWQDFLVMTAAEQPIALFFVMLKTYKILFDFHVNVTIRRWNSVAKSVKREDILMEFNEISARDAFVDSWSEATKDKVISAYLSFLRKIGILDRTNQLQVLDCTNSPYYLQNGQSWLLEACLLQPYQIEKIKNSLA
;
A
#
# COMPACT_ATOMS: atom_id res chain seq x y z
N MET A 1 -15.96 -4.05 0.04
CA MET A 1 -15.46 -5.40 0.44
C MET A 1 -16.62 -6.32 0.73
N SER A 2 -16.47 -7.62 0.48
CA SER A 2 -17.54 -8.59 0.69
C SER A 2 -17.78 -8.87 2.17
N PRO A 3 -18.99 -9.33 2.56
CA PRO A 3 -19.24 -9.77 3.93
C PRO A 3 -18.32 -10.90 4.38
N ALA A 4 -17.96 -11.80 3.47
CA ALA A 4 -17.03 -12.90 3.77
C ALA A 4 -15.66 -12.39 4.20
N PHE A 5 -15.14 -11.35 3.55
CA PHE A 5 -13.88 -10.72 3.94
C PHE A 5 -13.95 -10.20 5.38
N TRP A 6 -15.02 -9.50 5.73
CA TRP A 6 -15.15 -8.92 7.06
C TRP A 6 -15.30 -9.98 8.15
N GLN A 7 -15.94 -11.11 7.84
CA GLN A 7 -15.96 -12.25 8.75
C GLN A 7 -14.55 -12.81 8.96
N ASP A 8 -13.77 -12.94 7.89
CA ASP A 8 -12.38 -13.37 8.00
C ASP A 8 -11.54 -12.37 8.81
N PHE A 9 -11.77 -11.07 8.59
CA PHE A 9 -11.06 -10.01 9.32
C PHE A 9 -11.26 -10.12 10.83
N LEU A 10 -12.47 -10.42 11.26
CA LEU A 10 -12.79 -10.50 12.70
C LEU A 10 -12.02 -11.60 13.44
N VAL A 11 -11.61 -12.65 12.73
CA VAL A 11 -10.83 -13.75 13.32
C VAL A 11 -9.34 -13.64 13.06
N MET A 12 -8.89 -12.60 12.39
CA MET A 12 -7.46 -12.35 12.15
C MET A 12 -6.74 -11.98 13.44
N THR A 13 -5.46 -12.30 13.50
CA THR A 13 -4.59 -11.91 14.62
C THR A 13 -4.32 -10.40 14.59
N ALA A 14 -3.79 -9.88 15.70
CA ALA A 14 -3.40 -8.48 15.81
C ALA A 14 -2.31 -8.10 14.78
N ALA A 15 -1.46 -9.03 14.37
CA ALA A 15 -0.45 -8.81 13.34
C ALA A 15 -1.05 -8.82 11.92
N GLU A 16 -2.11 -9.57 11.69
CA GLU A 16 -2.74 -9.73 10.39
C GLU A 16 -3.70 -8.58 10.05
N GLN A 17 -4.36 -8.00 11.05
CA GLN A 17 -5.38 -6.96 10.84
C GLN A 17 -4.85 -5.68 10.19
N PRO A 18 -3.68 -5.13 10.56
CA PRO A 18 -3.15 -3.94 9.89
C PRO A 18 -2.89 -4.16 8.40
N ILE A 19 -2.42 -5.36 8.03
CA ILE A 19 -2.20 -5.72 6.61
C ILE A 19 -3.53 -5.78 5.87
N ALA A 20 -4.56 -6.34 6.50
CA ALA A 20 -5.91 -6.40 5.94
C ALA A 20 -6.48 -4.99 5.72
N LEU A 21 -6.28 -4.07 6.66
CA LEU A 21 -6.70 -2.69 6.51
C LEU A 21 -5.94 -1.97 5.40
N PHE A 22 -4.66 -2.26 5.25
CA PHE A 22 -3.86 -1.76 4.13
C PHE A 22 -4.42 -2.23 2.79
N PHE A 23 -4.75 -3.52 2.70
CA PHE A 23 -5.40 -4.10 1.54
C PHE A 23 -6.72 -3.37 1.21
N VAL A 24 -7.59 -3.17 2.21
CA VAL A 24 -8.85 -2.46 2.04
C VAL A 24 -8.63 -1.03 1.55
N MET A 25 -7.68 -0.33 2.14
CA MET A 25 -7.37 1.04 1.80
C MET A 25 -6.93 1.17 0.33
N LEU A 26 -6.01 0.33 -0.10
CA LEU A 26 -5.52 0.36 -1.49
C LEU A 26 -6.60 -0.06 -2.48
N LYS A 27 -7.43 -1.02 -2.13
CA LYS A 27 -8.50 -1.50 -3.01
C LYS A 27 -9.66 -0.50 -3.12
N THR A 28 -9.93 0.25 -2.07
CA THR A 28 -11.07 1.17 -1.99
C THR A 28 -10.74 2.53 -2.59
N TYR A 29 -9.55 3.06 -2.34
CA TYR A 29 -9.18 4.42 -2.73
C TYR A 29 -8.16 4.40 -3.84
N LYS A 30 -8.62 4.66 -5.07
CA LYS A 30 -7.76 4.64 -6.25
C LYS A 30 -6.56 5.57 -6.11
N ILE A 31 -6.74 6.76 -5.51
CA ILE A 31 -5.64 7.72 -5.37
C ILE A 31 -4.53 7.16 -4.47
N LEU A 32 -4.88 6.44 -3.42
CA LEU A 32 -3.89 5.83 -2.53
C LEU A 32 -3.20 4.66 -3.21
N PHE A 33 -3.92 3.89 -4.00
CA PHE A 33 -3.35 2.85 -4.85
C PHE A 33 -2.34 3.45 -5.84
N ASP A 34 -2.70 4.55 -6.49
CA ASP A 34 -1.83 5.24 -7.45
C ASP A 34 -0.56 5.76 -6.77
N PHE A 35 -0.65 6.35 -5.58
CA PHE A 35 0.52 6.75 -4.80
C PHE A 35 1.43 5.55 -4.53
N HIS A 36 0.83 4.44 -4.13
CA HIS A 36 1.59 3.26 -3.74
C HIS A 36 2.32 2.63 -4.92
N VAL A 37 1.64 2.46 -6.04
CA VAL A 37 2.21 1.83 -7.25
C VAL A 37 3.21 2.76 -7.94
N ASN A 38 2.84 4.03 -8.11
CA ASN A 38 3.63 4.96 -8.92
C ASN A 38 4.79 5.61 -8.15
N VAL A 39 4.71 5.66 -6.82
CA VAL A 39 5.75 6.27 -6.00
C VAL A 39 6.43 5.21 -5.13
N THR A 40 5.71 4.60 -4.21
CA THR A 40 6.30 3.75 -3.17
C THR A 40 6.95 2.50 -3.74
N ILE A 41 6.24 1.73 -4.56
CA ILE A 41 6.80 0.51 -5.18
C ILE A 41 7.93 0.87 -6.13
N ARG A 42 7.77 1.94 -6.92
CA ARG A 42 8.82 2.40 -7.82
C ARG A 42 10.09 2.79 -7.06
N ARG A 43 9.95 3.52 -5.95
CA ARG A 43 11.09 3.90 -5.11
C ARG A 43 11.74 2.69 -4.45
N TRP A 44 10.96 1.71 -4.05
CA TRP A 44 11.49 0.46 -3.50
C TRP A 44 12.41 -0.25 -4.50
N ASN A 45 12.07 -0.19 -5.78
CA ASN A 45 12.85 -0.79 -6.86
C ASN A 45 13.99 0.12 -7.37
N SER A 46 14.20 1.27 -6.74
CA SER A 46 15.29 2.20 -7.06
C SER A 46 16.40 2.09 -6.02
N VAL A 47 17.53 2.77 -6.29
CA VAL A 47 18.66 2.81 -5.35
C VAL A 47 18.29 3.53 -4.07
N ALA A 48 17.50 4.60 -4.15
CA ALA A 48 17.21 5.46 -3.00
C ALA A 48 16.36 4.78 -1.92
N LYS A 49 15.39 3.94 -2.31
CA LYS A 49 14.48 3.22 -1.40
C LYS A 49 13.91 4.11 -0.29
N SER A 50 13.55 5.33 -0.65
CA SER A 50 13.00 6.31 0.27
C SER A 50 11.79 7.00 -0.33
N VAL A 51 10.85 7.42 0.52
CA VAL A 51 9.67 8.19 0.10
C VAL A 51 9.53 9.39 1.02
N LYS A 52 9.45 10.57 0.41
CA LYS A 52 9.21 11.82 1.11
C LYS A 52 7.88 12.40 0.68
N ARG A 53 7.40 13.38 1.44
CA ARG A 53 6.16 14.07 1.13
C ARG A 53 6.15 14.66 -0.28
N GLU A 54 7.27 15.23 -0.71
CA GLU A 54 7.42 15.84 -2.02
C GLU A 54 7.22 14.83 -3.15
N ASP A 55 7.63 13.59 -2.95
CA ASP A 55 7.45 12.53 -3.94
C ASP A 55 5.97 12.24 -4.16
N ILE A 56 5.19 12.18 -3.09
CA ILE A 56 3.74 11.99 -3.16
C ILE A 56 3.06 13.21 -3.77
N LEU A 57 3.50 14.41 -3.40
CA LEU A 57 2.95 15.65 -3.94
C LEU A 57 3.14 15.72 -5.46
N MET A 58 4.30 15.31 -5.97
CA MET A 58 4.54 15.26 -7.41
C MET A 58 3.56 14.32 -8.11
N GLU A 59 3.31 13.13 -7.57
CA GLU A 59 2.32 12.21 -8.12
C GLU A 59 0.91 12.78 -8.03
N PHE A 60 0.60 13.45 -6.94
CA PHE A 60 -0.70 14.11 -6.77
C PHE A 60 -0.94 15.15 -7.88
N ASN A 61 0.09 15.94 -8.20
CA ASN A 61 0.02 16.93 -9.28
C ASN A 61 -0.17 16.27 -10.65
N GLU A 62 0.49 15.12 -10.88
CA GLU A 62 0.28 14.34 -12.10
C GLU A 62 -1.16 13.84 -12.22
N ILE A 63 -1.73 13.36 -11.12
CA ILE A 63 -3.13 12.92 -11.08
C ILE A 63 -4.06 14.09 -11.33
N SER A 64 -3.83 15.22 -10.68
CA SER A 64 -4.63 16.43 -10.84
C SER A 64 -4.65 16.95 -12.28
N ALA A 65 -3.55 16.78 -13.01
CA ALA A 65 -3.44 17.21 -14.40
C ALA A 65 -4.36 16.43 -15.34
N ARG A 66 -4.73 15.20 -14.97
CA ARG A 66 -5.57 14.32 -15.80
C ARG A 66 -6.93 14.00 -15.19
N ASP A 67 -7.21 14.46 -13.98
CA ASP A 67 -8.46 14.18 -13.26
C ASP A 67 -8.99 15.50 -12.67
N ALA A 68 -9.98 16.07 -13.34
CA ALA A 68 -10.57 17.35 -12.95
C ALA A 68 -11.22 17.31 -11.57
N PHE A 69 -11.78 16.16 -11.17
CA PHE A 69 -12.39 16.01 -9.85
C PHE A 69 -11.33 16.12 -8.74
N VAL A 70 -10.21 15.42 -8.91
CA VAL A 70 -9.10 15.50 -7.95
C VAL A 70 -8.50 16.91 -7.95
N ASP A 71 -8.35 17.53 -9.11
CA ASP A 71 -7.83 18.89 -9.21
C ASP A 71 -8.69 19.89 -8.46
N SER A 72 -10.00 19.64 -8.38
CA SER A 72 -10.95 20.53 -7.69
C SER A 72 -10.83 20.49 -6.17
N TRP A 73 -10.11 19.52 -5.60
CA TRP A 73 -9.94 19.44 -4.14
C TRP A 73 -9.13 20.63 -3.63
N SER A 74 -9.48 21.11 -2.43
CA SER A 74 -8.73 22.18 -1.80
C SER A 74 -7.30 21.71 -1.44
N GLU A 75 -6.38 22.66 -1.34
CA GLU A 75 -5.01 22.36 -0.91
C GLU A 75 -4.99 21.71 0.47
N ALA A 76 -5.88 22.15 1.37
CA ALA A 76 -6.00 21.55 2.71
C ALA A 76 -6.43 20.07 2.63
N THR A 77 -7.36 19.73 1.73
CA THR A 77 -7.78 18.34 1.53
C THR A 77 -6.66 17.48 0.95
N LYS A 78 -5.97 18.00 -0.06
CA LYS A 78 -4.82 17.29 -0.67
C LYS A 78 -3.73 17.02 0.38
N ASP A 79 -3.45 18.00 1.21
CA ASP A 79 -2.46 17.89 2.27
C ASP A 79 -2.83 16.80 3.28
N LYS A 80 -4.09 16.73 3.66
CA LYS A 80 -4.60 15.71 4.59
C LYS A 80 -4.51 14.30 3.98
N VAL A 81 -4.80 14.15 2.69
CA VAL A 81 -4.72 12.85 2.01
C VAL A 81 -3.27 12.35 1.99
N ILE A 82 -2.32 13.22 1.67
CA ILE A 82 -0.90 12.86 1.67
C ILE A 82 -0.47 12.47 3.09
N SER A 83 -0.83 13.27 4.09
CA SER A 83 -0.47 13.01 5.49
C SER A 83 -1.05 11.68 5.98
N ALA A 84 -2.30 11.39 5.63
CA ALA A 84 -2.96 10.14 6.00
C ALA A 84 -2.25 8.93 5.40
N TYR A 85 -1.88 9.00 4.11
CA TYR A 85 -1.16 7.93 3.44
C TYR A 85 0.20 7.66 4.09
N LEU A 86 1.02 8.70 4.26
CA LEU A 86 2.36 8.55 4.85
C LEU A 86 2.28 8.06 6.30
N SER A 87 1.34 8.59 7.07
CA SER A 87 1.12 8.15 8.45
C SER A 87 0.75 6.67 8.52
N PHE A 88 -0.09 6.21 7.60
CA PHE A 88 -0.47 4.81 7.54
C PHE A 88 0.72 3.92 7.19
N LEU A 89 1.54 4.31 6.22
CA LEU A 89 2.75 3.54 5.86
C LEU A 89 3.72 3.41 7.05
N ARG A 90 3.86 4.47 7.85
CA ARG A 90 4.68 4.42 9.07
C ARG A 90 4.08 3.51 10.12
N LYS A 91 2.77 3.56 10.26
CA LYS A 91 2.05 2.76 11.26
C LYS A 91 2.16 1.27 11.00
N ILE A 92 2.11 0.84 9.73
CA ILE A 92 2.24 -0.57 9.37
C ILE A 92 3.69 -1.03 9.21
N GLY A 93 4.65 -0.11 9.18
CA GLY A 93 6.07 -0.44 9.16
C GLY A 93 6.73 -0.48 7.79
N ILE A 94 6.05 -0.05 6.72
CA ILE A 94 6.64 0.07 5.38
C ILE A 94 7.60 1.26 5.31
N LEU A 95 7.29 2.34 6.02
CA LEU A 95 8.08 3.56 6.04
C LEU A 95 8.56 3.82 7.46
N ASP A 96 9.85 4.06 7.65
CA ASP A 96 10.40 4.38 8.96
C ASP A 96 10.41 5.89 9.22
N ARG A 97 10.96 6.29 10.38
CA ARG A 97 11.01 7.70 10.79
C ARG A 97 11.94 8.54 9.91
N THR A 98 12.87 7.90 9.20
CA THR A 98 13.83 8.58 8.34
C THR A 98 13.41 8.54 6.87
N ASN A 99 12.16 8.19 6.59
CA ASN A 99 11.57 8.06 5.25
C ASN A 99 12.21 6.93 4.41
N GLN A 100 12.81 5.94 5.05
CA GLN A 100 13.34 4.75 4.39
C GLN A 100 12.27 3.68 4.29
N LEU A 101 12.23 2.99 3.15
CA LEU A 101 11.28 1.91 2.90
C LEU A 101 11.83 0.58 3.43
N GLN A 102 10.92 -0.25 3.91
CA GLN A 102 11.21 -1.59 4.43
C GLN A 102 10.17 -2.57 3.94
N VAL A 103 10.59 -3.81 3.73
CA VAL A 103 9.66 -4.90 3.42
C VAL A 103 8.72 -5.11 4.61
N LEU A 104 7.42 -5.19 4.33
CA LEU A 104 6.44 -5.54 5.34
C LEU A 104 6.31 -7.07 5.41
N ASP A 105 6.42 -7.62 6.62
CA ASP A 105 6.17 -9.05 6.83
C ASP A 105 4.68 -9.34 6.64
N CYS A 106 4.37 -10.02 5.55
CA CYS A 106 3.00 -10.40 5.22
C CYS A 106 2.71 -11.79 5.79
N THR A 107 2.46 -11.85 7.10
CA THR A 107 2.26 -13.11 7.82
C THR A 107 1.08 -13.94 7.31
N ASN A 108 0.10 -13.29 6.67
CA ASN A 108 -1.08 -13.94 6.11
C ASN A 108 -1.06 -14.03 4.59
N SER A 109 0.14 -14.11 3.99
CA SER A 109 0.29 -14.17 2.53
C SER A 109 -0.55 -15.26 1.85
N PRO A 110 -0.65 -16.49 2.39
CA PRO A 110 -1.47 -17.51 1.76
C PRO A 110 -2.93 -17.11 1.56
N TYR A 111 -3.49 -16.35 2.49
CA TYR A 111 -4.87 -15.88 2.40
C TYR A 111 -5.08 -15.05 1.13
N TYR A 112 -4.17 -14.11 0.86
CA TYR A 112 -4.28 -13.22 -0.31
C TYR A 112 -3.99 -13.96 -1.61
N LEU A 113 -3.03 -14.87 -1.60
CA LEU A 113 -2.72 -15.70 -2.78
C LEU A 113 -3.89 -16.60 -3.16
N GLN A 114 -4.53 -17.23 -2.18
CA GLN A 114 -5.66 -18.14 -2.40
C GLN A 114 -6.91 -17.40 -2.87
N ASN A 115 -7.04 -16.13 -2.55
CA ASN A 115 -8.18 -15.30 -2.93
C ASN A 115 -7.91 -14.45 -4.18
N GLY A 116 -6.86 -14.73 -4.93
CA GLY A 116 -6.56 -14.03 -6.18
C GLY A 116 -6.05 -12.62 -5.99
N GLN A 117 -5.49 -12.30 -4.82
CA GLN A 117 -5.03 -10.96 -4.46
C GLN A 117 -3.51 -10.90 -4.31
N SER A 118 -2.78 -11.57 -5.20
CA SER A 118 -1.31 -11.63 -5.15
C SER A 118 -0.64 -10.26 -5.24
N TRP A 119 -1.31 -9.27 -5.83
CA TRP A 119 -0.81 -7.91 -5.94
C TRP A 119 -0.50 -7.29 -4.56
N LEU A 120 -1.19 -7.74 -3.50
CA LEU A 120 -0.94 -7.21 -2.16
C LEU A 120 0.48 -7.54 -1.68
N LEU A 121 1.03 -8.68 -2.08
CA LEU A 121 2.41 -9.04 -1.72
C LEU A 121 3.41 -8.07 -2.34
N GLU A 122 3.16 -7.63 -3.57
CA GLU A 122 3.96 -6.58 -4.21
C GLU A 122 3.79 -5.24 -3.49
N ALA A 123 2.58 -4.95 -3.03
CA ALA A 123 2.31 -3.74 -2.25
C ALA A 123 3.05 -3.74 -0.91
N CYS A 124 3.30 -4.91 -0.33
CA CYS A 124 4.12 -5.08 0.88
C CYS A 124 5.62 -5.06 0.57
N LEU A 125 6.00 -4.75 -0.65
CA LEU A 125 7.39 -4.61 -1.14
C LEU A 125 8.15 -5.93 -1.25
N LEU A 126 7.45 -7.05 -1.32
CA LEU A 126 8.07 -8.34 -1.60
C LEU A 126 8.58 -8.38 -3.04
N GLN A 127 9.78 -8.95 -3.23
CA GLN A 127 10.34 -9.13 -4.56
C GLN A 127 9.69 -10.33 -5.26
N PRO A 128 9.72 -10.38 -6.62
CA PRO A 128 9.12 -11.49 -7.36
C PRO A 128 9.61 -12.87 -6.91
N TYR A 129 10.89 -13.03 -6.59
CA TYR A 129 11.42 -14.31 -6.13
C TYR A 129 10.85 -14.73 -4.77
N GLN A 130 10.58 -13.75 -3.89
CA GLN A 130 9.97 -14.01 -2.59
C GLN A 130 8.52 -14.47 -2.75
N ILE A 131 7.78 -13.84 -3.66
CA ILE A 131 6.39 -14.21 -3.97
C ILE A 131 6.34 -15.62 -4.56
N GLU A 132 7.22 -15.94 -5.50
CA GLU A 132 7.29 -17.27 -6.09
C GLU A 132 7.63 -18.35 -5.05
N LYS A 133 8.53 -18.04 -4.13
CA LYS A 133 8.88 -18.94 -3.03
C LYS A 133 7.66 -19.26 -2.16
N ILE A 134 6.85 -18.26 -1.87
CA ILE A 134 5.62 -18.43 -1.08
C ILE A 134 4.62 -19.28 -1.87
N LYS A 135 4.42 -18.98 -3.17
CA LYS A 135 3.52 -19.76 -4.04
C LYS A 135 3.93 -21.23 -4.08
N ASN A 136 5.22 -21.50 -4.25
CA ASN A 136 5.73 -22.85 -4.34
C ASN A 136 5.56 -23.64 -3.04
N SER A 137 5.61 -22.95 -1.89
CA SER A 137 5.40 -23.60 -0.60
C SER A 137 3.93 -24.01 -0.36
N LEU A 138 2.99 -23.45 -1.15
CA LEU A 138 1.57 -23.76 -1.06
C LEU A 138 1.14 -24.85 -2.03
N ALA A 139 2.00 -25.22 -2.97
CA ALA A 139 1.72 -26.22 -3.97
C ALA A 139 1.76 -27.66 -3.40
#